data_d3b3ba0d9d1011d3d693a07112f30d7f
#
_entry.id   d3b3ba0d9d1011d3d693a07112f30d7f
#
_cell.length_a   1.000
_cell.length_b   1.000
_cell.length_c   1.000
_cell.angle_alpha   90.00
_cell.angle_beta   90.00
_cell.angle_gamma   90.00
#
_symmetry.space_group_name_H-M   'P 1'
#
loop_
_entity.id
_entity.type
_entity.pdbx_description
1 polymer ?
#
loop_
_entity_poly.entity_id
_entity_poly.type
_entity_poly.pdbx_seq_one_letter_code
_entity_poly.pdbx_strand_id
1 'polypeptide(L)'
;MATILKGAPVVAAMNEANAARCAAMQEKGIVPTLAVVRVGARPDDLSYEKGVLTRCGKVGVAVKQFLLPEDAAQNALLEVIRKINADPSIHGCLLFHPLPKQFDDRAVRAALAPEKDIDGITDGSLAGVFTNTAIGYPPCTAQACLEILKLSLIHI
;
A
#
# COMPACT_ATOMS: atom_id res chain seq x y z
N MET A 1 21.08 -21.48 21.00
CA MET A 1 20.21 -21.91 19.87
C MET A 1 19.69 -20.67 19.18
N ALA A 2 19.58 -20.69 17.84
CA ALA A 2 18.97 -19.57 17.12
C ALA A 2 17.44 -19.59 17.28
N THR A 3 16.84 -18.41 17.49
CA THR A 3 15.37 -18.26 17.58
C THR A 3 14.84 -17.84 16.22
N ILE A 4 13.83 -18.57 15.71
CA ILE A 4 13.17 -18.21 14.46
C ILE A 4 12.07 -17.18 14.77
N LEU A 5 12.23 -15.98 14.25
CA LEU A 5 11.24 -14.90 14.36
C LEU A 5 10.19 -15.06 13.27
N LYS A 6 8.94 -15.32 13.67
CA LYS A 6 7.82 -15.51 12.73
C LYS A 6 6.99 -14.25 12.60
N GLY A 7 6.58 -13.91 11.37
CA GLY A 7 5.69 -12.76 11.12
C GLY A 7 4.24 -12.95 11.59
N ALA A 8 3.77 -14.19 11.76
CA ALA A 8 2.36 -14.43 12.10
C ALA A 8 1.86 -13.77 13.40
N PRO A 9 2.61 -13.79 14.53
CA PRO A 9 2.21 -13.06 15.73
C PRO A 9 2.14 -11.54 15.53
N VAL A 10 3.10 -10.99 14.76
CA VAL A 10 3.12 -9.56 14.42
C VAL A 10 1.88 -9.18 13.62
N VAL A 11 1.56 -9.97 12.59
CA VAL A 11 0.35 -9.76 11.76
C VAL A 11 -0.92 -9.83 12.60
N ALA A 12 -1.01 -10.76 13.55
CA ALA A 12 -2.18 -10.87 14.43
C ALA A 12 -2.36 -9.60 15.29
N ALA A 13 -1.31 -9.16 15.96
CA ALA A 13 -1.34 -7.95 16.79
C ALA A 13 -1.65 -6.69 15.95
N MET A 14 -1.03 -6.54 14.78
CA MET A 14 -1.30 -5.42 13.88
C MET A 14 -2.74 -5.43 13.35
N ASN A 15 -3.30 -6.60 13.02
CA ASN A 15 -4.68 -6.71 12.54
C ASN A 15 -5.68 -6.28 13.62
N GLU A 16 -5.47 -6.71 14.86
CA GLU A 16 -6.31 -6.31 16.00
C GLU A 16 -6.27 -4.79 16.22
N ALA A 17 -5.07 -4.22 16.30
CA ALA A 17 -4.89 -2.79 16.45
C ALA A 17 -5.49 -1.98 15.29
N ASN A 18 -5.29 -2.43 14.05
CA ASN A 18 -5.81 -1.75 12.86
C ASN A 18 -7.33 -1.87 12.76
N ALA A 19 -7.94 -3.01 13.11
CA ALA A 19 -9.39 -3.16 13.15
C ALA A 19 -10.04 -2.18 14.16
N ALA A 20 -9.45 -2.05 15.35
CA ALA A 20 -9.91 -1.09 16.36
C ALA A 20 -9.79 0.37 15.85
N ARG A 21 -8.67 0.72 15.19
CA ARG A 21 -8.46 2.05 14.59
C ARG A 21 -9.47 2.34 13.47
N CYS A 22 -9.73 1.37 12.59
CA CYS A 22 -10.71 1.51 11.52
C CYS A 22 -12.12 1.72 12.08
N ALA A 23 -12.52 0.94 13.10
CA ALA A 23 -13.81 1.12 13.76
C ALA A 23 -13.96 2.53 14.37
N ALA A 24 -12.95 3.01 15.09
CA ALA A 24 -12.96 4.36 15.67
C ALA A 24 -13.01 5.49 14.60
N MET A 25 -12.43 5.26 13.41
CA MET A 25 -12.54 6.20 12.30
C MET A 25 -13.95 6.16 11.68
N GLN A 26 -14.55 4.99 11.54
CA GLN A 26 -15.90 4.82 11.01
C GLN A 26 -16.96 5.49 11.90
N GLU A 27 -16.80 5.45 13.23
CA GLU A 27 -17.66 6.19 14.16
C GLU A 27 -17.63 7.71 13.92
N LYS A 28 -16.54 8.22 13.36
CA LYS A 28 -16.35 9.63 12.96
C LYS A 28 -16.78 9.90 11.50
N GLY A 29 -17.40 8.93 10.84
CA GLY A 29 -17.81 9.03 9.44
C GLY A 29 -16.68 8.90 8.43
N ILE A 30 -15.47 8.48 8.84
CA ILE A 30 -14.32 8.27 7.96
C ILE A 30 -14.17 6.79 7.67
N VAL A 31 -14.32 6.40 6.41
CA VAL A 31 -14.10 5.03 5.95
C VAL A 31 -12.68 4.94 5.35
N PRO A 32 -11.70 4.31 6.04
CA PRO A 32 -10.38 4.12 5.47
C PRO A 32 -10.47 3.39 4.13
N THR A 33 -9.94 3.97 3.08
CA THR A 33 -10.10 3.46 1.71
C THR A 33 -8.76 3.38 1.00
N LEU A 34 -8.45 2.20 0.48
CA LEU A 34 -7.28 1.90 -0.33
C LEU A 34 -7.67 1.85 -1.82
N ALA A 35 -6.96 2.60 -2.66
CA ALA A 35 -6.99 2.38 -4.10
C ALA A 35 -6.04 1.25 -4.47
N VAL A 36 -6.51 0.28 -5.23
CA VAL A 36 -5.67 -0.77 -5.85
C VAL A 36 -5.66 -0.51 -7.35
N VAL A 37 -4.49 -0.27 -7.91
CA VAL A 37 -4.31 -0.02 -9.35
C VAL A 37 -3.55 -1.18 -9.97
N ARG A 38 -4.16 -1.81 -10.97
CA ARG A 38 -3.58 -2.94 -11.72
C ARG A 38 -3.75 -2.74 -13.22
N VAL A 39 -2.69 -3.06 -13.96
CA VAL A 39 -2.69 -3.08 -15.43
C VAL A 39 -2.53 -4.52 -15.91
N GLY A 40 -3.44 -4.98 -16.75
CA GLY A 40 -3.51 -6.38 -17.19
C GLY A 40 -4.10 -7.31 -16.13
N ALA A 41 -3.92 -8.61 -16.30
CA ALA A 41 -4.50 -9.64 -15.43
C ALA A 41 -3.57 -10.85 -15.29
N ARG A 42 -2.31 -10.61 -14.93
CA ARG A 42 -1.35 -11.69 -14.70
C ARG A 42 -1.82 -12.55 -13.51
N PRO A 43 -1.64 -13.86 -13.55
CA PRO A 43 -2.08 -14.76 -12.47
C PRO A 43 -1.55 -14.36 -11.08
N ASP A 44 -0.28 -13.93 -11.01
CA ASP A 44 0.36 -13.49 -9.76
C ASP A 44 -0.31 -12.23 -9.21
N ASP A 45 -0.62 -11.25 -10.07
CA ASP A 45 -1.31 -10.02 -9.69
C ASP A 45 -2.72 -10.32 -9.16
N LEU A 46 -3.45 -11.22 -9.82
CA LEU A 46 -4.78 -11.63 -9.37
C LEU A 46 -4.75 -12.33 -8.01
N SER A 47 -3.76 -13.19 -7.80
CA SER A 47 -3.57 -13.87 -6.52
C SER A 47 -3.23 -12.88 -5.41
N TYR A 48 -2.33 -11.94 -5.69
CA TYR A 48 -1.95 -10.88 -4.75
C TYR A 48 -3.12 -9.96 -4.43
N GLU A 49 -3.87 -9.51 -5.44
CA GLU A 49 -5.07 -8.68 -5.29
C GLU A 49 -6.12 -9.35 -4.38
N LYS A 50 -6.38 -10.64 -4.58
CA LYS A 50 -7.27 -11.42 -3.69
C LYS A 50 -6.79 -11.39 -2.24
N GLY A 51 -5.48 -11.49 -2.03
CA GLY A 51 -4.86 -11.37 -0.71
C GLY A 51 -5.08 -9.99 -0.08
N VAL A 52 -4.90 -8.92 -0.87
CA VAL A 52 -5.13 -7.53 -0.44
C VAL A 52 -6.59 -7.32 -0.04
N LEU A 53 -7.54 -7.71 -0.91
CA LEU A 53 -8.98 -7.59 -0.63
C LEU A 53 -9.37 -8.32 0.66
N THR A 54 -8.87 -9.55 0.85
CA THR A 54 -9.15 -10.34 2.04
C THR A 54 -8.61 -9.67 3.31
N ARG A 55 -7.39 -9.12 3.26
CA ARG A 55 -6.76 -8.47 4.42
C ARG A 55 -7.43 -7.13 4.76
N CYS A 56 -7.69 -6.31 3.76
CA CYS A 56 -8.41 -5.05 3.94
C CYS A 56 -9.80 -5.28 4.55
N GLY A 57 -10.55 -6.26 4.05
CA GLY A 57 -11.86 -6.61 4.60
C GLY A 57 -11.82 -7.06 6.06
N LYS A 58 -10.76 -7.78 6.48
CA LYS A 58 -10.60 -8.22 7.87
C LYS A 58 -10.40 -7.08 8.87
N VAL A 59 -9.79 -5.99 8.44
CA VAL A 59 -9.48 -4.85 9.32
C VAL A 59 -10.42 -3.65 9.11
N GLY A 60 -11.41 -3.75 8.21
CA GLY A 60 -12.38 -2.69 7.98
C GLY A 60 -11.89 -1.57 7.03
N VAL A 61 -10.90 -1.86 6.19
CA VAL A 61 -10.45 -0.96 5.12
C VAL A 61 -11.24 -1.25 3.84
N ALA A 62 -11.91 -0.24 3.29
CA ALA A 62 -12.56 -0.34 1.98
C ALA A 62 -11.52 -0.36 0.85
N VAL A 63 -11.85 -1.02 -0.26
CA VAL A 63 -10.97 -1.06 -1.43
C VAL A 63 -11.70 -0.57 -2.67
N LYS A 64 -11.12 0.43 -3.35
CA LYS A 64 -11.51 0.86 -4.69
C LYS A 64 -10.53 0.30 -5.71
N GLN A 65 -11.00 -0.51 -6.64
CA GLN A 65 -10.17 -1.13 -7.67
C GLN A 65 -10.20 -0.27 -8.94
N PHE A 66 -9.02 -0.01 -9.50
CA PHE A 66 -8.79 0.66 -10.78
C PHE A 66 -8.06 -0.32 -11.70
N LEU A 67 -8.83 -1.01 -12.51
CA LEU A 67 -8.36 -2.09 -13.37
C LEU A 67 -8.25 -1.57 -14.81
N LEU A 68 -7.03 -1.55 -15.34
CA LEU A 68 -6.77 -1.15 -16.72
C LEU A 68 -6.46 -2.40 -17.56
N PRO A 69 -6.84 -2.41 -18.84
CA PRO A 69 -6.43 -3.48 -19.76
C PRO A 69 -4.91 -3.45 -19.96
N GLU A 70 -4.34 -4.58 -20.36
CA GLU A 70 -2.89 -4.72 -20.53
C GLU A 70 -2.32 -3.77 -21.59
N ASP A 71 -3.09 -3.47 -22.61
CA ASP A 71 -2.76 -2.56 -23.72
C ASP A 71 -3.14 -1.09 -23.44
N ALA A 72 -3.47 -0.76 -22.19
CA ALA A 72 -3.80 0.62 -21.83
C ALA A 72 -2.67 1.59 -22.17
N ALA A 73 -3.04 2.78 -22.60
CA ALA A 73 -2.10 3.84 -22.87
C ALA A 73 -1.53 4.45 -21.56
N GLN A 74 -0.29 4.91 -21.60
CA GLN A 74 0.37 5.62 -20.48
C GLN A 74 -0.53 6.71 -19.86
N ASN A 75 -1.16 7.55 -20.71
CA ASN A 75 -2.01 8.63 -20.23
C ASN A 75 -3.23 8.14 -19.46
N ALA A 76 -3.79 6.99 -19.79
CA ALA A 76 -4.93 6.43 -19.07
C ALA A 76 -4.55 6.09 -17.61
N LEU A 77 -3.37 5.50 -17.41
CA LEU A 77 -2.85 5.20 -16.07
C LEU A 77 -2.55 6.49 -15.30
N LEU A 78 -1.91 7.48 -15.94
CA LEU A 78 -1.62 8.77 -15.30
C LEU A 78 -2.90 9.51 -14.88
N GLU A 79 -3.96 9.44 -15.69
CA GLU A 79 -5.28 10.00 -15.32
C GLU A 79 -5.89 9.31 -14.10
N VAL A 80 -5.77 7.97 -14.01
CA VAL A 80 -6.22 7.23 -12.83
C VAL A 80 -5.45 7.69 -11.59
N ILE A 81 -4.13 7.83 -11.69
CA ILE A 81 -3.30 8.30 -10.56
C ILE A 81 -3.69 9.71 -10.15
N ARG A 82 -3.90 10.64 -11.10
CA ARG A 82 -4.35 12.00 -10.80
C ARG A 82 -5.70 12.02 -10.08
N LYS A 83 -6.65 11.19 -10.52
CA LYS A 83 -7.96 11.04 -9.85
C LYS A 83 -7.80 10.52 -8.41
N ILE A 84 -6.94 9.53 -8.20
CA ILE A 84 -6.65 8.99 -6.88
C ILE A 84 -6.02 10.07 -5.99
N ASN A 85 -5.05 10.82 -6.50
CA ASN A 85 -4.41 11.91 -5.75
C ASN A 85 -5.42 12.99 -5.33
N ALA A 86 -6.36 13.34 -6.21
CA ALA A 86 -7.35 14.39 -5.99
C ALA A 86 -8.55 13.94 -5.11
N ASP A 87 -8.80 12.64 -4.99
CA ASP A 87 -9.96 12.12 -4.23
C ASP A 87 -9.65 12.07 -2.72
N PRO A 88 -10.24 12.95 -1.88
CA PRO A 88 -9.99 12.94 -0.44
C PRO A 88 -10.59 11.71 0.27
N SER A 89 -11.47 10.97 -0.38
CA SER A 89 -12.02 9.73 0.16
C SER A 89 -11.10 8.51 -0.02
N ILE A 90 -10.02 8.66 -0.79
CA ILE A 90 -8.97 7.65 -0.96
C ILE A 90 -7.78 8.02 -0.10
N HIS A 91 -7.40 7.16 0.83
CA HIS A 91 -6.38 7.44 1.84
C HIS A 91 -5.01 6.82 1.53
N GLY A 92 -4.95 5.88 0.59
CA GLY A 92 -3.72 5.27 0.13
C GLY A 92 -3.90 4.62 -1.24
N CYS A 93 -2.79 4.38 -1.92
CA CYS A 93 -2.74 3.75 -3.23
C CYS A 93 -1.72 2.62 -3.24
N LEU A 94 -2.13 1.46 -3.70
CA LEU A 94 -1.27 0.31 -4.01
C LEU A 94 -1.24 0.14 -5.52
N LEU A 95 -0.10 0.47 -6.13
CA LEU A 95 0.12 0.33 -7.57
C LEU A 95 0.89 -0.96 -7.84
N PHE A 96 0.30 -1.87 -8.60
CA PHE A 96 0.92 -3.17 -8.88
C PHE A 96 2.09 -3.05 -9.85
N HIS A 97 3.19 -3.67 -9.49
CA HIS A 97 4.42 -3.77 -10.27
C HIS A 97 4.82 -5.22 -10.52
N PRO A 98 5.61 -5.49 -11.59
CA PRO A 98 6.07 -4.56 -12.62
C PRO A 98 4.94 -4.18 -13.58
N LEU A 99 4.98 -2.94 -14.07
CA LEU A 99 4.09 -2.49 -15.14
C LEU A 99 4.47 -3.14 -16.48
N PRO A 100 3.53 -3.28 -17.44
CA PRO A 100 3.85 -3.67 -18.81
C PRO A 100 4.87 -2.73 -19.45
N LYS A 101 5.68 -3.26 -20.38
CA LYS A 101 6.87 -2.58 -20.95
C LYS A 101 6.58 -1.24 -21.66
N GLN A 102 5.34 -1.00 -22.10
CA GLN A 102 4.94 0.24 -22.77
C GLN A 102 4.81 1.42 -21.79
N PHE A 103 4.82 1.18 -20.48
CA PHE A 103 4.74 2.24 -19.48
C PHE A 103 6.11 2.75 -19.09
N ASP A 104 6.24 4.08 -19.00
CA ASP A 104 7.34 4.72 -18.31
C ASP A 104 7.09 4.66 -16.78
N ASP A 105 7.65 3.63 -16.16
CA ASP A 105 7.52 3.36 -14.73
C ASP A 105 7.97 4.54 -13.86
N ARG A 106 9.01 5.27 -14.28
CA ARG A 106 9.50 6.44 -13.56
C ARG A 106 8.47 7.57 -13.57
N ALA A 107 7.88 7.85 -14.74
CA ALA A 107 6.85 8.87 -14.86
C ALA A 107 5.59 8.50 -14.06
N VAL A 108 5.23 7.21 -14.04
CA VAL A 108 4.08 6.70 -13.26
C VAL A 108 4.31 6.86 -11.76
N ARG A 109 5.47 6.46 -11.26
CA ARG A 109 5.82 6.64 -9.83
C ARG A 109 5.90 8.11 -9.43
N ALA A 110 6.48 8.95 -10.28
CA ALA A 110 6.56 10.39 -10.04
C ALA A 110 5.20 11.09 -10.00
N ALA A 111 4.17 10.52 -10.65
CA ALA A 111 2.82 11.06 -10.65
C ALA A 111 2.03 10.76 -9.36
N LEU A 112 2.40 9.72 -8.61
CA LEU A 112 1.73 9.35 -7.36
C LEU A 112 2.15 10.28 -6.23
N ALA A 113 1.17 10.83 -5.51
CA ALA A 113 1.43 11.66 -4.33
C ALA A 113 2.04 10.82 -3.20
N PRO A 114 3.17 11.27 -2.60
CA PRO A 114 3.82 10.52 -1.53
C PRO A 114 2.90 10.20 -0.34
N GLU A 115 1.95 11.08 -0.04
CA GLU A 115 0.98 10.92 1.05
C GLU A 115 0.01 9.76 0.81
N LYS A 116 -0.09 9.28 -0.43
CA LYS A 116 -0.92 8.12 -0.81
C LYS A 116 -0.11 6.90 -1.21
N ASP A 117 1.21 7.01 -1.29
CA ASP A 117 2.14 5.96 -1.66
C ASP A 117 2.39 5.00 -0.49
N ILE A 118 1.45 4.13 -0.19
CA ILE A 118 1.55 3.21 0.96
C ILE A 118 2.61 2.13 0.81
N ASP A 119 3.14 1.92 -0.39
CA ASP A 119 4.19 0.92 -0.66
C ASP A 119 5.61 1.52 -0.62
N GLY A 120 5.70 2.85 -0.54
CA GLY A 120 6.97 3.57 -0.44
C GLY A 120 7.82 3.48 -1.72
N ILE A 121 7.18 3.51 -2.90
CA ILE A 121 7.85 3.35 -4.20
C ILE A 121 8.25 4.68 -4.85
N THR A 122 7.70 5.80 -4.37
CA THR A 122 8.00 7.13 -4.92
C THR A 122 9.33 7.67 -4.41
N ASP A 123 9.96 8.52 -5.21
CA ASP A 123 11.18 9.23 -4.79
C ASP A 123 10.91 10.11 -3.55
N GLY A 124 9.70 10.66 -3.41
CA GLY A 124 9.27 11.45 -2.24
C GLY A 124 9.23 10.60 -0.97
N SER A 125 8.64 9.41 -1.01
CA SER A 125 8.62 8.47 0.12
C SER A 125 10.03 8.04 0.53
N LEU A 126 10.89 7.73 -0.43
CA LEU A 126 12.29 7.38 -0.16
C LEU A 126 13.06 8.56 0.44
N ALA A 127 12.87 9.78 -0.09
CA ALA A 127 13.48 10.99 0.48
C ALA A 127 13.06 11.18 1.94
N GLY A 128 11.78 10.96 2.27
CA GLY A 128 11.28 11.01 3.65
C GLY A 128 12.01 10.07 4.59
N VAL A 129 12.29 8.84 4.15
CA VAL A 129 13.07 7.86 4.93
C VAL A 129 14.50 8.36 5.15
N PHE A 130 15.19 8.82 4.10
CA PHE A 130 16.58 9.27 4.19
C PHE A 130 16.74 10.55 5.03
N THR A 131 15.77 11.45 4.96
CA THR A 131 15.82 12.72 5.67
C THR A 131 15.17 12.67 7.05
N ASN A 132 14.60 11.52 7.43
CA ASN A 132 13.83 11.33 8.66
C ASN A 132 12.70 12.37 8.80
N THR A 133 11.96 12.59 7.71
CA THR A 133 10.81 13.51 7.67
C THR A 133 9.51 12.72 7.46
N ALA A 134 8.37 13.35 7.74
CA ALA A 134 7.04 12.74 7.58
C ALA A 134 6.51 12.83 6.12
N ILE A 135 7.39 12.65 5.12
CA ILE A 135 7.01 12.63 3.71
C ILE A 135 6.80 11.18 3.28
N GLY A 136 5.60 10.84 2.83
CA GLY A 136 5.26 9.50 2.34
C GLY A 136 5.41 8.40 3.40
N TYR A 137 5.72 7.20 2.93
CA TYR A 137 5.82 6.01 3.76
C TYR A 137 7.11 5.22 3.46
N PRO A 138 7.67 4.51 4.45
CA PRO A 138 8.81 3.64 4.20
C PRO A 138 8.39 2.43 3.35
N PRO A 139 9.33 1.85 2.55
CA PRO A 139 9.06 0.63 1.80
C PRO A 139 8.54 -0.49 2.70
N CYS A 140 7.39 -1.07 2.33
CA CYS A 140 6.65 -2.03 3.16
C CYS A 140 7.48 -3.25 3.59
N THR A 141 8.33 -3.79 2.71
CA THR A 141 9.17 -4.95 3.03
C THR A 141 10.18 -4.64 4.12
N ALA A 142 10.85 -3.49 4.06
CA ALA A 142 11.79 -3.04 5.08
C ALA A 142 11.07 -2.77 6.41
N GLN A 143 9.92 -2.09 6.35
CA GLN A 143 9.09 -1.84 7.54
C GLN A 143 8.62 -3.14 8.20
N ALA A 144 8.19 -4.14 7.42
CA ALA A 144 7.79 -5.44 7.95
C ALA A 144 8.92 -6.14 8.73
N CYS A 145 10.16 -6.05 8.26
CA CYS A 145 11.31 -6.57 9.00
C CYS A 145 11.48 -5.87 10.35
N LEU A 146 11.35 -4.53 10.36
CA LEU A 146 11.44 -3.76 11.61
C LEU A 146 10.32 -4.12 12.59
N GLU A 147 9.09 -4.32 12.12
CA GLU A 147 7.97 -4.70 12.99
C GLU A 147 8.16 -6.10 13.59
N ILE A 148 8.74 -7.05 12.84
CA ILE A 148 9.11 -8.37 13.37
C ILE A 148 10.17 -8.24 14.46
N LEU A 149 11.19 -7.42 14.23
CA LEU A 149 12.25 -7.17 15.21
C LEU A 149 11.70 -6.50 16.47
N LYS A 150 10.90 -5.45 16.33
CA LYS A 150 10.28 -4.73 17.45
C LYS A 150 9.47 -5.65 18.36
N LEU A 151 8.59 -6.48 17.78
CA LEU A 151 7.78 -7.41 18.57
C LEU A 151 8.61 -8.50 19.23
N SER A 152 9.69 -8.96 18.58
CA SER A 152 10.51 -10.08 19.04
C SER A 152 11.62 -9.64 20.01
N LEU A 153 12.04 -8.38 19.94
CA LEU A 153 13.17 -7.80 20.68
C LEU A 153 12.72 -6.66 21.61
N ILE A 154 11.48 -6.70 22.07
CA ILE A 154 10.87 -5.70 22.98
C ILE A 154 11.72 -5.43 24.24
N HIS A 155 12.71 -6.26 24.52
CA HIS A 155 13.56 -6.16 25.70
C HIS A 155 14.98 -5.64 25.43
N ILE A 156 15.24 -5.09 24.22
CA ILE A 156 16.52 -4.46 23.88
C ILE A 156 16.38 -2.95 23.91
#